data_94044850485b8256a68102c9134e259b
#
_entry.id   94044850485b8256a68102c9134e259b
#
_cell.length_a   1.000
_cell.length_b   1.000
_cell.length_c   1.000
_cell.angle_alpha   90.00
_cell.angle_beta   90.00
_cell.angle_gamma   90.00
#
_symmetry.space_group_name_H-M   'P 1'
#
loop_
_entity.id
_entity.type
_entity.pdbx_description
1 polymer ?
#
loop_
_entity_poly.entity_id
_entity_poly.type
_entity_poly.pdbx_seq_one_letter_code
_entity_poly.pdbx_strand_id
1 'polypeptide(L)'
;MIKSRPSNDILHTEVILEKITEYDIFRHYCFNFKILNKKFCSELRKDNKPSVSIVNYKGSLLYKDFGHPDHTFNCFGYVQYKYNVTFTEALAIIDNDFNLGLSCKDAAHKFTRGCIAHRYNYKVEDKKLTIIKIKSRNWDSQDAKFWKQYGISKKILCNFAVKPIAYYWINENRFKAKTATYAFRINNKIKIYAPYEKEIKWFSNTSKKDIQGLKQLPEDGNELYITSSLKDVMCLNAMGFPAIAFQSEMQMPSGSQMRMLQKRFKRIIIFYDNDFESLENPGQTMAMKIAEKFKLTNLCIPRNWKCKDISDAIAVHGLNKTKLWLKDIDENVKVKYNQNQQQ
;
A
#
# COMPACT_ATOMS: atom_id res chain seq x y z
N MET A 1 36.41 -34.95 -10.15
CA MET A 1 34.97 -35.04 -10.38
C MET A 1 34.26 -34.96 -9.05
N ILE A 2 33.80 -33.77 -8.69
CA ILE A 2 33.02 -33.52 -7.46
C ILE A 2 31.57 -33.67 -7.86
N LYS A 3 30.91 -34.73 -7.43
CA LYS A 3 29.47 -34.92 -7.59
C LYS A 3 28.77 -33.95 -6.64
N SER A 4 28.18 -32.87 -7.18
CA SER A 4 27.23 -32.04 -6.46
C SER A 4 26.00 -32.88 -6.10
N ARG A 5 25.73 -33.04 -4.81
CA ARG A 5 24.44 -33.55 -4.32
C ARG A 5 23.33 -32.57 -4.72
N PRO A 6 22.17 -33.06 -5.17
CA PRO A 6 21.01 -32.17 -5.31
C PRO A 6 20.61 -31.69 -3.92
N SER A 7 20.57 -30.40 -3.73
CA SER A 7 19.98 -29.77 -2.57
C SER A 7 18.48 -30.10 -2.57
N ASN A 8 18.02 -30.80 -1.54
CA ASN A 8 16.59 -30.93 -1.22
C ASN A 8 16.15 -29.56 -0.74
N ASP A 9 15.77 -28.68 -1.65
CA ASP A 9 15.19 -27.38 -1.29
C ASP A 9 13.78 -27.62 -0.74
N ILE A 10 13.71 -27.87 0.58
CA ILE A 10 12.45 -27.94 1.31
C ILE A 10 11.90 -26.51 1.34
N LEU A 11 10.66 -26.36 0.87
CA LEU A 11 9.95 -25.08 0.91
C LEU A 11 9.72 -24.65 2.38
N HIS A 12 10.20 -23.46 2.74
CA HIS A 12 10.12 -22.90 4.09
C HIS A 12 9.17 -21.69 4.16
N THR A 13 8.59 -21.47 5.33
CA THR A 13 7.68 -20.35 5.58
C THR A 13 8.32 -18.98 5.33
N GLU A 14 9.59 -18.84 5.70
CA GLU A 14 10.35 -17.60 5.58
C GLU A 14 10.47 -17.19 4.11
N VAL A 15 10.76 -18.14 3.22
CA VAL A 15 10.92 -17.89 1.78
C VAL A 15 9.59 -17.46 1.14
N ILE A 16 8.47 -18.00 1.61
CA ILE A 16 7.13 -17.57 1.19
C ILE A 16 6.85 -16.15 1.69
N LEU A 17 7.15 -15.87 2.97
CA LEU A 17 6.90 -14.56 3.58
C LEU A 17 7.80 -13.45 3.04
N GLU A 18 8.94 -13.77 2.42
CA GLU A 18 9.72 -12.81 1.64
C GLU A 18 8.99 -12.32 0.38
N LYS A 19 8.05 -13.11 -0.14
CA LYS A 19 7.32 -12.82 -1.39
C LYS A 19 5.93 -12.23 -1.15
N ILE A 20 5.23 -12.74 -0.13
CA ILE A 20 3.84 -12.37 0.22
C ILE A 20 3.72 -12.23 1.72
N THR A 21 2.71 -11.48 2.19
CA THR A 21 2.49 -11.27 3.62
C THR A 21 1.50 -12.29 4.20
N GLU A 22 1.55 -12.54 5.52
CA GLU A 22 0.52 -13.32 6.22
C GLU A 22 -0.89 -12.78 5.97
N TYR A 23 -1.02 -11.45 5.82
CA TYR A 23 -2.28 -10.80 5.48
C TYR A 23 -2.78 -11.22 4.10
N ASP A 24 -1.90 -11.30 3.10
CA ASP A 24 -2.27 -11.73 1.74
C ASP A 24 -2.74 -13.18 1.75
N ILE A 25 -2.07 -14.05 2.52
CA ILE A 25 -2.46 -15.46 2.68
C ILE A 25 -3.84 -15.55 3.32
N PHE A 26 -4.07 -14.87 4.46
CA PHE A 26 -5.39 -14.87 5.09
C PHE A 26 -6.48 -14.28 4.19
N ARG A 27 -6.18 -13.21 3.45
CA ARG A 27 -7.15 -12.60 2.52
C ARG A 27 -7.50 -13.50 1.35
N HIS A 28 -6.59 -14.37 0.95
CA HIS A 28 -6.83 -15.32 -0.12
C HIS A 28 -7.68 -16.50 0.34
N TYR A 29 -7.34 -17.09 1.48
CA TYR A 29 -7.95 -18.33 1.94
C TYR A 29 -9.11 -18.16 2.92
N CYS A 30 -9.22 -17.05 3.64
CA CYS A 30 -10.30 -16.75 4.57
C CYS A 30 -11.27 -15.71 3.96
N PHE A 31 -12.32 -16.17 3.30
CA PHE A 31 -13.25 -15.32 2.53
C PHE A 31 -14.00 -14.30 3.39
N ASN A 32 -14.37 -14.69 4.62
CA ASN A 32 -15.07 -13.82 5.55
C ASN A 32 -14.16 -12.79 6.21
N PHE A 33 -12.84 -12.96 6.12
CA PHE A 33 -11.87 -11.99 6.62
C PHE A 33 -11.80 -10.76 5.73
N LYS A 34 -12.01 -9.59 6.32
CA LYS A 34 -11.96 -8.30 5.60
C LYS A 34 -11.00 -7.30 6.23
N ILE A 35 -11.00 -7.21 7.55
CA ILE A 35 -10.25 -6.20 8.30
C ILE A 35 -9.73 -6.83 9.60
N LEU A 36 -8.47 -6.54 9.95
CA LEU A 36 -7.86 -6.98 11.21
C LEU A 36 -8.66 -6.51 12.42
N ASN A 37 -8.69 -7.34 13.44
CA ASN A 37 -9.36 -7.09 14.72
C ASN A 37 -10.90 -6.95 14.63
N LYS A 38 -11.51 -7.11 13.45
CA LYS A 38 -12.95 -7.13 13.28
C LYS A 38 -13.47 -8.56 13.32
N LYS A 39 -14.57 -8.78 14.06
CA LYS A 39 -15.20 -10.11 14.14
C LYS A 39 -15.95 -10.45 12.87
N PHE A 40 -15.87 -11.72 12.45
CA PHE A 40 -16.62 -12.33 11.35
C PHE A 40 -17.05 -13.76 11.70
N CYS A 41 -17.93 -14.37 10.90
CA CYS A 41 -18.36 -15.76 11.12
C CYS A 41 -17.30 -16.73 10.63
N SER A 42 -17.07 -17.81 11.38
CA SER A 42 -16.14 -18.88 11.01
C SER A 42 -16.55 -19.54 9.69
N GLU A 43 -15.57 -19.88 8.86
CA GLU A 43 -15.73 -20.73 7.67
C GLU A 43 -15.36 -22.19 7.95
N LEU A 44 -14.69 -22.42 9.08
CA LEU A 44 -14.22 -23.74 9.48
C LEU A 44 -15.27 -24.57 10.22
N ARG A 45 -16.39 -23.95 10.59
CA ARG A 45 -17.54 -24.56 11.26
C ARG A 45 -18.83 -23.79 10.97
N LYS A 46 -19.96 -24.38 11.27
CA LYS A 46 -21.26 -23.68 11.24
C LYS A 46 -21.25 -22.56 12.30
N ASP A 47 -21.29 -21.30 11.85
CA ASP A 47 -21.23 -20.11 12.70
C ASP A 47 -22.26 -19.08 12.24
N ASN A 48 -23.23 -18.79 13.12
CA ASN A 48 -24.32 -17.85 12.83
C ASN A 48 -24.11 -16.48 13.49
N LYS A 49 -23.07 -16.33 14.31
CA LYS A 49 -22.73 -15.07 14.99
C LYS A 49 -21.24 -14.80 14.87
N PRO A 50 -20.82 -13.56 14.51
CA PRO A 50 -19.39 -13.23 14.36
C PRO A 50 -18.59 -13.54 15.64
N SER A 51 -17.81 -14.61 15.59
CA SER A 51 -17.03 -15.11 16.71
C SER A 51 -15.54 -15.30 16.42
N VAL A 52 -15.12 -15.01 15.19
CA VAL A 52 -13.73 -15.14 14.75
C VAL A 52 -13.13 -13.77 14.49
N SER A 53 -11.83 -13.62 14.74
CA SER A 53 -11.06 -12.43 14.36
C SER A 53 -9.64 -12.82 13.97
N ILE A 54 -9.08 -12.13 12.99
CA ILE A 54 -7.63 -12.19 12.72
C ILE A 54 -6.99 -11.03 13.46
N VAL A 55 -6.07 -11.36 14.38
CA VAL A 55 -5.43 -10.41 15.28
C VAL A 55 -3.92 -10.45 15.10
N ASN A 56 -3.26 -9.31 15.32
CA ASN A 56 -1.80 -9.28 15.43
C ASN A 56 -1.40 -9.70 16.86
N TYR A 57 -0.59 -10.73 16.95
CA TYR A 57 -0.03 -11.21 18.20
C TYR A 57 1.49 -11.35 18.08
N LYS A 58 2.22 -10.51 18.79
CA LYS A 58 3.71 -10.49 18.80
C LYS A 58 4.33 -10.40 17.38
N GLY A 59 3.72 -9.62 16.51
CA GLY A 59 4.24 -9.41 15.15
C GLY A 59 3.73 -10.38 14.09
N SER A 60 2.98 -11.44 14.47
CA SER A 60 2.37 -12.40 13.52
C SER A 60 0.86 -12.33 13.56
N LEU A 61 0.22 -12.62 12.44
CA LEU A 61 -1.23 -12.68 12.34
C LEU A 61 -1.75 -14.05 12.74
N LEU A 62 -2.76 -14.04 13.64
CA LEU A 62 -3.42 -15.26 14.10
C LEU A 62 -4.93 -15.20 13.82
N TYR A 63 -5.45 -16.24 13.16
CA TYR A 63 -6.86 -16.57 13.17
C TYR A 63 -7.24 -17.09 14.54
N LYS A 64 -8.16 -16.44 15.22
CA LYS A 64 -8.64 -16.83 16.55
C LYS A 64 -10.16 -16.95 16.57
N ASP A 65 -10.65 -18.17 16.78
CA ASP A 65 -12.07 -18.46 16.94
C ASP A 65 -12.44 -18.49 18.41
N PHE A 66 -13.18 -17.48 18.87
CA PHE A 66 -13.64 -17.40 20.26
C PHE A 66 -14.81 -18.38 20.57
N GLY A 67 -15.42 -18.96 19.54
CA GLY A 67 -16.42 -20.00 19.65
C GLY A 67 -15.89 -21.43 19.66
N HIS A 68 -14.56 -21.60 19.36
CA HIS A 68 -13.88 -22.90 19.37
C HIS A 68 -12.42 -22.70 19.79
N PRO A 69 -12.07 -22.96 21.05
CA PRO A 69 -10.75 -22.64 21.62
C PRO A 69 -9.57 -23.23 20.86
N ASP A 70 -9.73 -24.41 20.28
CA ASP A 70 -8.67 -25.12 19.53
C ASP A 70 -8.43 -24.54 18.13
N HIS A 71 -9.31 -23.66 17.65
CA HIS A 71 -9.16 -22.99 16.36
C HIS A 71 -8.37 -21.70 16.51
N THR A 72 -7.06 -21.85 16.76
CA THR A 72 -6.09 -20.75 16.74
C THR A 72 -4.97 -21.14 15.78
N PHE A 73 -4.85 -20.42 14.65
CA PHE A 73 -3.94 -20.76 13.56
C PHE A 73 -3.17 -19.54 13.09
N ASN A 74 -1.89 -19.72 12.73
CA ASN A 74 -1.23 -18.78 11.83
C ASN A 74 -1.73 -18.99 10.39
N CYS A 75 -1.29 -18.19 9.43
CA CYS A 75 -1.78 -18.27 8.06
C CYS A 75 -1.55 -19.63 7.39
N PHE A 76 -0.41 -20.28 7.66
CA PHE A 76 -0.08 -21.61 7.13
C PHE A 76 -0.91 -22.71 7.79
N GLY A 77 -1.02 -22.68 9.11
CA GLY A 77 -1.87 -23.60 9.87
C GLY A 77 -3.35 -23.48 9.51
N TYR A 78 -3.81 -22.27 9.16
CA TYR A 78 -5.17 -22.07 8.66
C TYR A 78 -5.40 -22.81 7.33
N VAL A 79 -4.47 -22.68 6.39
CA VAL A 79 -4.54 -23.38 5.09
C VAL A 79 -4.47 -24.90 5.30
N GLN A 80 -3.55 -25.35 6.14
CA GLN A 80 -3.43 -26.78 6.51
C GLN A 80 -4.74 -27.34 7.08
N TYR A 81 -5.32 -26.67 8.05
CA TYR A 81 -6.57 -27.11 8.68
C TYR A 81 -7.76 -27.07 7.70
N LYS A 82 -7.91 -25.95 6.99
CA LYS A 82 -9.03 -25.72 6.06
C LYS A 82 -9.10 -26.79 4.97
N TYR A 83 -7.97 -27.20 4.44
CA TYR A 83 -7.90 -28.17 3.34
C TYR A 83 -7.56 -29.60 3.80
N ASN A 84 -7.37 -29.79 5.10
CA ASN A 84 -7.01 -31.07 5.68
C ASN A 84 -5.78 -31.70 4.97
N VAL A 85 -4.72 -30.94 4.89
CA VAL A 85 -3.46 -31.31 4.24
C VAL A 85 -2.29 -31.26 5.22
N THR A 86 -1.15 -31.86 4.87
CA THR A 86 0.08 -31.74 5.64
C THR A 86 0.64 -30.31 5.55
N PHE A 87 1.55 -29.97 6.45
CA PHE A 87 2.20 -28.65 6.44
C PHE A 87 2.97 -28.38 5.13
N THR A 88 3.70 -29.37 4.63
CA THR A 88 4.43 -29.25 3.36
C THR A 88 3.49 -29.04 2.18
N GLU A 89 2.35 -29.76 2.17
CA GLU A 89 1.32 -29.56 1.14
C GLU A 89 0.69 -28.17 1.22
N ALA A 90 0.46 -27.62 2.43
CA ALA A 90 -0.05 -26.28 2.60
C ALA A 90 0.92 -25.22 2.03
N LEU A 91 2.23 -25.38 2.24
CA LEU A 91 3.23 -24.50 1.64
C LEU A 91 3.23 -24.59 0.11
N ALA A 92 3.12 -25.80 -0.44
CA ALA A 92 3.06 -26.02 -1.90
C ALA A 92 1.78 -25.42 -2.52
N ILE A 93 0.64 -25.52 -1.83
CA ILE A 93 -0.62 -24.90 -2.24
C ILE A 93 -0.45 -23.37 -2.30
N ILE A 94 0.14 -22.76 -1.28
CA ILE A 94 0.37 -21.33 -1.23
C ILE A 94 1.33 -20.87 -2.34
N ASP A 95 2.45 -21.59 -2.54
CA ASP A 95 3.41 -21.30 -3.62
C ASP A 95 2.73 -21.31 -4.99
N ASN A 96 1.90 -22.32 -5.25
CA ASN A 96 1.18 -22.48 -6.52
C ASN A 96 0.11 -21.39 -6.71
N ASP A 97 -0.76 -21.16 -5.70
CA ASP A 97 -1.88 -20.23 -5.81
C ASP A 97 -1.44 -18.77 -5.96
N PHE A 98 -0.30 -18.43 -5.40
CA PHE A 98 0.33 -17.11 -5.55
C PHE A 98 1.34 -17.02 -6.68
N ASN A 99 1.62 -18.13 -7.40
CA ASN A 99 2.62 -18.22 -8.46
C ASN A 99 3.99 -17.69 -8.02
N LEU A 100 4.48 -18.14 -6.86
CA LEU A 100 5.74 -17.65 -6.29
C LEU A 100 6.96 -18.30 -6.97
N GLY A 101 6.80 -19.49 -7.54
CA GLY A 101 7.85 -20.24 -8.25
C GLY A 101 8.97 -20.74 -7.36
N LEU A 102 8.64 -21.07 -6.11
CA LEU A 102 9.60 -21.51 -5.09
C LEU A 102 9.78 -23.05 -5.07
N SER A 103 8.78 -23.80 -5.53
CA SER A 103 8.84 -25.26 -5.62
C SER A 103 9.62 -25.69 -6.86
N CYS A 104 10.52 -26.67 -6.73
CA CYS A 104 11.13 -27.32 -7.89
C CYS A 104 10.05 -27.92 -8.79
N LYS A 105 10.16 -27.71 -10.10
CA LYS A 105 9.17 -28.14 -11.13
C LYS A 105 8.73 -29.59 -11.00
N ASP A 106 9.58 -30.48 -10.49
CA ASP A 106 9.30 -31.91 -10.32
C ASP A 106 8.41 -32.22 -9.11
N ALA A 107 8.47 -31.44 -8.04
CA ALA A 107 7.58 -31.59 -6.88
C ALA A 107 6.18 -31.02 -7.17
N ALA A 108 6.10 -29.89 -7.84
CA ALA A 108 4.84 -29.28 -8.25
C ALA A 108 4.02 -30.19 -9.19
N HIS A 109 4.64 -30.94 -10.09
CA HIS A 109 3.96 -31.84 -11.02
C HIS A 109 3.31 -33.07 -10.37
N LYS A 110 3.83 -33.56 -9.24
CA LYS A 110 3.22 -34.68 -8.50
C LYS A 110 2.00 -34.27 -7.67
N PHE A 111 1.97 -33.02 -7.19
CA PHE A 111 0.88 -32.53 -6.35
C PHE A 111 -0.27 -31.86 -7.14
N THR A 112 0.00 -31.31 -8.33
CA THR A 112 -0.97 -30.47 -9.05
C THR A 112 -2.04 -31.23 -9.84
N ARG A 113 -1.87 -32.47 -10.23
CA ARG A 113 -2.86 -33.16 -11.08
C ARG A 113 -3.86 -34.08 -10.39
N GLY A 114 -3.58 -34.58 -9.19
CA GLY A 114 -4.45 -35.57 -8.53
C GLY A 114 -5.26 -35.05 -7.36
N CYS A 115 -4.72 -34.14 -6.54
CA CYS A 115 -5.33 -33.73 -5.28
C CYS A 115 -6.05 -32.37 -5.33
N ILE A 116 -5.65 -31.46 -6.21
CA ILE A 116 -6.18 -30.11 -6.26
C ILE A 116 -7.47 -30.02 -7.09
N ALA A 117 -7.53 -30.70 -8.23
CA ALA A 117 -8.70 -30.65 -9.13
C ALA A 117 -9.99 -31.21 -8.52
N HIS A 118 -9.93 -32.16 -7.56
CA HIS A 118 -11.11 -32.75 -6.95
C HIS A 118 -11.62 -32.04 -5.69
N ARG A 119 -10.84 -31.12 -5.10
CA ARG A 119 -11.24 -30.38 -3.88
C ARG A 119 -11.62 -28.93 -4.11
N TYR A 120 -11.29 -28.37 -5.29
CA TYR A 120 -11.63 -27.01 -5.66
C TYR A 120 -12.89 -26.93 -6.53
N ASN A 121 -14.02 -27.48 -6.07
CA ASN A 121 -15.32 -27.03 -6.54
C ASN A 121 -15.73 -25.69 -5.89
N TYR A 122 -14.73 -24.87 -5.55
CA TYR A 122 -15.01 -23.46 -5.33
C TYR A 122 -15.00 -22.80 -6.72
N LYS A 123 -16.18 -22.43 -7.22
CA LYS A 123 -16.29 -21.37 -8.20
C LYS A 123 -15.45 -20.21 -7.64
N VAL A 124 -14.31 -19.96 -8.26
CA VAL A 124 -13.63 -18.66 -8.13
C VAL A 124 -14.68 -17.68 -8.63
N GLU A 125 -15.45 -17.11 -7.71
CA GLU A 125 -16.24 -15.94 -8.06
C GLU A 125 -15.19 -14.94 -8.52
N ASP A 126 -15.25 -14.58 -9.80
CA ASP A 126 -14.46 -13.49 -10.35
C ASP A 126 -14.43 -12.38 -9.31
N LYS A 127 -13.24 -11.93 -8.91
CA LYS A 127 -13.09 -10.85 -7.94
C LYS A 127 -13.98 -9.71 -8.41
N LYS A 128 -15.20 -9.63 -7.87
CA LYS A 128 -16.10 -8.51 -8.17
C LYS A 128 -15.33 -7.27 -7.80
N LEU A 129 -14.90 -6.56 -8.83
CA LEU A 129 -14.15 -5.32 -8.65
C LEU A 129 -15.04 -4.42 -7.77
N THR A 130 -14.49 -3.97 -6.66
CA THR A 130 -15.21 -3.03 -5.80
C THR A 130 -15.53 -1.78 -6.59
N ILE A 131 -16.82 -1.52 -6.79
CA ILE A 131 -17.30 -0.34 -7.49
C ILE A 131 -17.52 0.76 -6.46
N ILE A 132 -16.82 1.89 -6.64
CA ILE A 132 -17.05 3.09 -5.84
C ILE A 132 -17.73 4.12 -6.74
N LYS A 133 -18.91 4.60 -6.32
CA LYS A 133 -19.62 5.73 -6.93
C LYS A 133 -19.68 6.87 -5.93
N ILE A 134 -19.77 8.09 -6.42
CA ILE A 134 -19.86 9.29 -5.58
C ILE A 134 -20.97 10.24 -6.05
N LYS A 135 -21.56 10.97 -5.10
CA LYS A 135 -22.34 12.18 -5.35
C LYS A 135 -21.58 13.34 -4.73
N SER A 136 -21.05 14.22 -5.58
CA SER A 136 -20.37 15.43 -5.14
C SER A 136 -21.37 16.44 -4.55
N ARG A 137 -20.85 17.36 -3.75
CA ARG A 137 -21.50 18.58 -3.30
C ARG A 137 -20.72 19.79 -3.77
N ASN A 138 -21.26 20.97 -3.57
CA ASN A 138 -20.52 22.21 -3.79
C ASN A 138 -19.41 22.37 -2.76
N TRP A 139 -18.35 23.07 -3.15
CA TRP A 139 -17.29 23.53 -2.26
C TRP A 139 -17.87 24.55 -1.28
N ASP A 140 -17.46 24.47 -0.01
CA ASP A 140 -17.85 25.40 1.03
C ASP A 140 -16.62 26.05 1.70
N SER A 141 -16.88 26.94 2.66
CA SER A 141 -15.82 27.65 3.38
C SER A 141 -14.96 26.71 4.26
N GLN A 142 -15.53 25.63 4.77
CA GLN A 142 -14.79 24.65 5.58
C GLN A 142 -13.81 23.88 4.71
N ASP A 143 -14.20 23.51 3.50
CA ASP A 143 -13.28 22.89 2.53
C ASP A 143 -12.12 23.84 2.20
N ALA A 144 -12.43 25.10 1.93
CA ALA A 144 -11.41 26.12 1.65
C ALA A 144 -10.42 26.27 2.81
N LYS A 145 -10.92 26.33 4.04
CA LYS A 145 -10.10 26.38 5.26
C LYS A 145 -9.23 25.14 5.40
N PHE A 146 -9.82 23.95 5.20
CA PHE A 146 -9.11 22.67 5.30
C PHE A 146 -7.93 22.58 4.32
N TRP A 147 -8.12 22.93 3.07
CA TRP A 147 -7.05 22.80 2.06
C TRP A 147 -6.03 23.94 2.12
N LYS A 148 -6.47 25.15 2.54
CA LYS A 148 -5.61 26.33 2.66
C LYS A 148 -4.46 26.13 3.66
N GLN A 149 -4.67 25.38 4.75
CA GLN A 149 -3.62 25.10 5.73
C GLN A 149 -2.42 24.32 5.12
N TYR A 150 -2.66 23.57 4.05
CA TYR A 150 -1.64 22.83 3.31
C TYR A 150 -1.14 23.58 2.08
N GLY A 151 -1.49 24.84 1.90
CA GLY A 151 -1.14 25.63 0.73
C GLY A 151 -1.83 25.19 -0.57
N ILE A 152 -2.84 24.33 -0.50
CA ILE A 152 -3.51 23.75 -1.66
C ILE A 152 -4.69 24.63 -2.08
N SER A 153 -4.57 25.27 -3.26
CA SER A 153 -5.62 26.11 -3.84
C SER A 153 -6.70 25.30 -4.56
N LYS A 154 -7.87 25.92 -4.77
CA LYS A 154 -8.96 25.32 -5.57
C LYS A 154 -8.49 24.93 -6.98
N LYS A 155 -7.58 25.70 -7.59
CA LYS A 155 -6.99 25.40 -8.89
C LYS A 155 -6.24 24.04 -8.87
N ILE A 156 -5.44 23.80 -7.82
CA ILE A 156 -4.75 22.54 -7.63
C ILE A 156 -5.74 21.39 -7.43
N LEU A 157 -6.74 21.57 -6.56
CA LEU A 157 -7.77 20.54 -6.33
C LEU A 157 -8.50 20.15 -7.63
N CYS A 158 -8.83 21.12 -8.46
CA CYS A 158 -9.43 20.87 -9.77
C CYS A 158 -8.48 20.10 -10.71
N ASN A 159 -7.19 20.48 -10.75
CA ASN A 159 -6.19 19.82 -11.57
C ASN A 159 -6.01 18.34 -11.18
N PHE A 160 -6.09 18.04 -9.89
CA PHE A 160 -6.02 16.67 -9.37
C PHE A 160 -7.39 15.96 -9.29
N ALA A 161 -8.42 16.53 -9.91
CA ALA A 161 -9.78 15.99 -9.95
C ALA A 161 -10.34 15.63 -8.56
N VAL A 162 -10.02 16.46 -7.55
CA VAL A 162 -10.54 16.34 -6.19
C VAL A 162 -11.93 16.96 -6.11
N LYS A 163 -12.87 16.26 -5.48
CA LYS A 163 -14.24 16.76 -5.30
C LYS A 163 -14.71 16.52 -3.85
N PRO A 164 -15.36 17.49 -3.21
CA PRO A 164 -16.07 17.26 -1.97
C PRO A 164 -17.30 16.41 -2.26
N ILE A 165 -17.62 15.46 -1.38
CA ILE A 165 -18.72 14.52 -1.59
C ILE A 165 -19.78 14.61 -0.51
N ALA A 166 -21.03 14.40 -0.93
CA ALA A 166 -22.19 14.31 -0.03
C ALA A 166 -22.51 12.84 0.31
N TYR A 167 -22.39 11.97 -0.68
CA TYR A 167 -22.64 10.54 -0.55
C TYR A 167 -21.63 9.76 -1.38
N TYR A 168 -21.38 8.51 -0.95
CA TYR A 168 -20.64 7.53 -1.74
C TYR A 168 -21.30 6.15 -1.63
N TRP A 169 -21.03 5.30 -2.59
CA TRP A 169 -21.48 3.91 -2.63
C TRP A 169 -20.27 3.00 -2.73
N ILE A 170 -20.28 1.94 -1.97
CA ILE A 170 -19.36 0.81 -2.12
C ILE A 170 -20.21 -0.37 -2.58
N ASN A 171 -20.06 -0.73 -3.84
CA ASN A 171 -20.97 -1.59 -4.55
C ASN A 171 -22.40 -0.99 -4.53
N GLU A 172 -23.35 -1.66 -3.89
CA GLU A 172 -24.75 -1.20 -3.78
C GLU A 172 -25.04 -0.44 -2.48
N ASN A 173 -24.11 -0.49 -1.50
CA ASN A 173 -24.31 0.12 -0.19
C ASN A 173 -24.03 1.62 -0.24
N ARG A 174 -25.03 2.43 0.14
CA ARG A 174 -24.93 3.91 0.20
C ARG A 174 -24.49 4.36 1.59
N PHE A 175 -23.55 5.32 1.60
CA PHE A 175 -23.07 5.98 2.80
C PHE A 175 -23.20 7.49 2.67
N LYS A 176 -23.62 8.17 3.74
CA LYS A 176 -23.57 9.62 3.83
C LYS A 176 -22.14 10.02 4.19
N ALA A 177 -21.56 10.92 3.42
CA ALA A 177 -20.24 11.48 3.73
C ALA A 177 -20.33 12.41 4.95
N LYS A 178 -19.35 12.32 5.84
CA LYS A 178 -19.18 13.28 6.92
C LYS A 178 -18.52 14.56 6.40
N THR A 179 -18.44 15.58 7.26
CA THR A 179 -17.77 16.84 6.95
C THR A 179 -16.33 16.60 6.45
N ALA A 180 -15.91 17.39 5.47
CA ALA A 180 -14.57 17.31 4.86
C ALA A 180 -14.21 15.91 4.32
N THR A 181 -15.15 15.28 3.62
CA THR A 181 -14.87 14.03 2.88
C THR A 181 -14.69 14.34 1.41
N TYR A 182 -13.60 13.84 0.82
CA TYR A 182 -13.20 14.15 -0.55
C TYR A 182 -13.00 12.89 -1.37
N ALA A 183 -13.30 12.96 -2.66
CA ALA A 183 -12.98 11.92 -3.63
C ALA A 183 -11.85 12.37 -4.55
N PHE A 184 -10.87 11.52 -4.74
CA PHE A 184 -9.79 11.66 -5.70
C PHE A 184 -10.04 10.72 -6.87
N ARG A 185 -10.07 11.24 -8.08
CA ARG A 185 -10.19 10.42 -9.27
C ARG A 185 -8.79 10.08 -9.80
N ILE A 186 -8.46 8.80 -9.78
CA ILE A 186 -7.19 8.26 -10.28
C ILE A 186 -7.54 7.32 -11.45
N ASN A 187 -7.29 7.78 -12.68
CA ASN A 187 -7.82 7.13 -13.88
C ASN A 187 -9.35 7.00 -13.81
N ASN A 188 -9.89 5.79 -13.97
CA ASN A 188 -11.33 5.50 -13.85
C ASN A 188 -11.71 5.00 -12.45
N LYS A 189 -10.83 5.14 -11.46
CA LYS A 189 -11.00 4.65 -10.10
C LYS A 189 -11.12 5.81 -9.13
N ILE A 190 -11.63 5.51 -7.94
CA ILE A 190 -11.90 6.51 -6.91
C ILE A 190 -11.18 6.10 -5.63
N LYS A 191 -10.48 7.07 -5.05
CA LYS A 191 -9.96 7.00 -3.69
C LYS A 191 -10.69 8.06 -2.86
N ILE A 192 -11.24 7.66 -1.72
CA ILE A 192 -11.95 8.56 -0.81
C ILE A 192 -11.05 8.88 0.36
N TYR A 193 -11.02 10.15 0.72
CA TYR A 193 -10.29 10.70 1.85
C TYR A 193 -11.26 11.34 2.85
N ALA A 194 -11.27 10.81 4.06
CA ALA A 194 -12.08 11.27 5.18
C ALA A 194 -11.15 11.63 6.36
N PRO A 195 -10.51 12.81 6.37
CA PRO A 195 -9.42 13.16 7.30
C PRO A 195 -9.82 13.09 8.78
N TYR A 196 -11.08 13.31 9.10
CA TYR A 196 -11.57 13.30 10.48
C TYR A 196 -12.12 11.95 10.96
N GLU A 197 -12.08 10.91 10.10
CA GLU A 197 -12.41 9.55 10.52
C GLU A 197 -11.25 8.95 11.31
N LYS A 198 -11.57 8.35 12.46
CA LYS A 198 -10.55 7.77 13.35
C LYS A 198 -10.07 6.40 12.86
N GLU A 199 -10.98 5.58 12.33
CA GLU A 199 -10.67 4.20 11.98
C GLU A 199 -10.18 4.04 10.54
N ILE A 200 -10.88 4.63 9.56
CA ILE A 200 -10.57 4.47 8.15
C ILE A 200 -10.57 5.83 7.47
N LYS A 201 -9.40 6.46 7.41
CA LYS A 201 -9.22 7.75 6.72
C LYS A 201 -9.23 7.61 5.20
N TRP A 202 -8.87 6.44 4.67
CA TRP A 202 -8.70 6.19 3.25
C TRP A 202 -9.34 4.87 2.84
N PHE A 203 -10.09 4.88 1.73
CA PHE A 203 -10.52 3.68 1.06
C PHE A 203 -10.62 3.91 -0.45
N SER A 204 -10.38 2.86 -1.26
CA SER A 204 -10.32 3.02 -2.70
C SER A 204 -10.59 1.70 -3.43
N ASN A 205 -10.89 1.79 -4.73
CA ASN A 205 -10.86 0.68 -5.65
C ASN A 205 -9.65 0.74 -6.60
N THR A 206 -8.61 1.49 -6.22
CA THR A 206 -7.34 1.54 -6.93
C THR A 206 -6.51 0.27 -6.73
N SER A 207 -5.54 0.05 -7.58
CA SER A 207 -4.62 -1.09 -7.54
C SER A 207 -3.16 -0.63 -7.48
N LYS A 208 -2.24 -1.52 -7.21
CA LYS A 208 -0.78 -1.24 -7.22
C LYS A 208 -0.27 -0.68 -8.57
N LYS A 209 -1.03 -0.84 -9.66
CA LYS A 209 -0.69 -0.29 -10.98
C LYS A 209 -1.01 1.20 -11.10
N ASP A 210 -1.93 1.71 -10.28
CA ASP A 210 -2.35 3.10 -10.33
C ASP A 210 -1.35 3.98 -9.58
N ILE A 211 -0.93 5.09 -10.20
CA ILE A 211 0.01 6.05 -9.62
C ILE A 211 -0.73 7.38 -9.46
N GLN A 212 -0.75 7.90 -8.24
CA GLN A 212 -1.37 9.17 -7.89
C GLN A 212 -0.52 10.32 -8.41
N GLY A 213 -1.11 11.27 -9.12
CA GLY A 213 -0.40 12.43 -9.66
C GLY A 213 0.29 12.20 -11.00
N LEU A 214 0.30 11.00 -11.55
CA LEU A 214 1.02 10.67 -12.79
C LEU A 214 0.57 11.52 -13.99
N LYS A 215 -0.73 11.82 -14.09
CA LYS A 215 -1.31 12.62 -15.18
C LYS A 215 -0.94 14.10 -15.09
N GLN A 216 -0.58 14.58 -13.92
CA GLN A 216 -0.22 15.97 -13.66
C GLN A 216 1.28 16.24 -13.84
N LEU A 217 2.07 15.20 -14.09
CA LEU A 217 3.50 15.36 -14.37
C LEU A 217 3.73 15.97 -15.75
N PRO A 218 4.77 16.81 -15.91
CA PRO A 218 5.29 17.18 -17.22
C PRO A 218 5.81 15.93 -17.96
N GLU A 219 6.00 16.00 -19.28
CA GLU A 219 6.50 14.87 -20.07
C GLU A 219 7.87 14.40 -19.59
N ASP A 220 8.76 15.36 -19.26
CA ASP A 220 10.08 15.14 -18.70
C ASP A 220 10.44 16.22 -17.67
N GLY A 221 11.59 16.08 -17.03
CA GLY A 221 12.04 17.05 -16.06
C GLY A 221 13.39 16.68 -15.41
N ASN A 222 13.94 17.63 -14.66
CA ASN A 222 15.18 17.40 -13.92
C ASN A 222 14.95 16.56 -12.67
N GLU A 223 13.80 16.72 -12.01
CA GLU A 223 13.51 16.12 -10.71
C GLU A 223 12.08 15.62 -10.61
N LEU A 224 11.91 14.53 -9.85
CA LEU A 224 10.61 13.98 -9.48
C LEU A 224 10.64 13.56 -8.02
N TYR A 225 9.66 13.96 -7.26
CA TYR A 225 9.45 13.52 -5.90
C TYR A 225 8.45 12.36 -5.85
N ILE A 226 8.78 11.31 -5.10
CA ILE A 226 7.86 10.21 -4.80
C ILE A 226 7.53 10.27 -3.31
N THR A 227 6.27 10.56 -2.98
CA THR A 227 5.80 10.79 -1.61
C THR A 227 4.72 9.78 -1.20
N SER A 228 4.26 9.84 0.05
CA SER A 228 3.38 8.85 0.66
C SER A 228 1.92 8.98 0.25
N SER A 229 1.45 10.20 -0.07
CA SER A 229 0.03 10.46 -0.32
C SER A 229 -0.24 11.46 -1.43
N LEU A 230 -1.47 11.45 -1.99
CA LEU A 230 -1.87 12.46 -2.96
C LEU A 230 -1.97 13.87 -2.33
N LYS A 231 -2.21 13.98 -1.03
CA LYS A 231 -2.17 15.27 -0.33
C LYS A 231 -0.77 15.89 -0.44
N ASP A 232 0.26 15.11 -0.19
CA ASP A 232 1.65 15.56 -0.27
C ASP A 232 2.07 15.86 -1.71
N VAL A 233 1.60 15.06 -2.68
CA VAL A 233 1.77 15.38 -4.11
C VAL A 233 1.22 16.76 -4.44
N MET A 234 0.01 17.09 -3.95
CA MET A 234 -0.60 18.41 -4.17
C MET A 234 0.16 19.53 -3.45
N CYS A 235 0.72 19.26 -2.27
CA CYS A 235 1.59 20.19 -1.54
C CYS A 235 2.86 20.52 -2.33
N LEU A 236 3.55 19.50 -2.83
CA LEU A 236 4.73 19.68 -3.67
C LEU A 236 4.40 20.41 -4.97
N ASN A 237 3.27 20.08 -5.60
CA ASN A 237 2.78 20.78 -6.79
C ASN A 237 2.48 22.26 -6.51
N ALA A 238 1.93 22.60 -5.32
CA ALA A 238 1.71 23.99 -4.90
C ALA A 238 3.02 24.80 -4.80
N MET A 239 4.11 24.11 -4.48
CA MET A 239 5.45 24.71 -4.42
C MET A 239 6.20 24.70 -5.77
N GLY A 240 5.61 24.04 -6.80
CA GLY A 240 6.20 23.95 -8.15
C GLY A 240 7.12 22.74 -8.36
N PHE A 241 7.05 21.73 -7.49
CA PHE A 241 7.82 20.49 -7.63
C PHE A 241 6.97 19.37 -8.23
N PRO A 242 7.42 18.70 -9.30
CA PRO A 242 6.77 17.52 -9.84
C PRO A 242 6.76 16.38 -8.81
N ALA A 243 5.61 15.79 -8.55
CA ALA A 243 5.49 14.74 -7.56
C ALA A 243 4.44 13.70 -7.92
N ILE A 244 4.64 12.47 -7.42
CA ILE A 244 3.69 11.36 -7.47
C ILE A 244 3.64 10.64 -6.13
N ALA A 245 2.63 9.79 -5.97
CA ALA A 245 2.58 8.81 -4.88
C ALA A 245 2.08 7.45 -5.40
N PHE A 246 2.63 6.36 -4.87
CA PHE A 246 2.04 5.04 -5.03
C PHE A 246 0.78 4.90 -4.16
N GLN A 247 0.09 3.77 -4.21
CA GLN A 247 -1.17 3.63 -3.47
C GLN A 247 -0.97 3.45 -1.96
N SER A 248 0.20 3.02 -1.54
CA SER A 248 0.63 2.90 -0.15
C SER A 248 2.13 3.15 -0.08
N GLU A 249 2.60 3.77 0.99
CA GLU A 249 4.02 3.93 1.28
C GLU A 249 4.74 2.58 1.46
N MET A 250 4.02 1.55 1.91
CA MET A 250 4.55 0.19 2.03
C MET A 250 4.62 -0.57 0.70
N GLN A 251 4.21 0.05 -0.41
CA GLN A 251 4.25 -0.57 -1.73
C GLN A 251 5.64 -0.42 -2.35
N MET A 252 6.32 -1.55 -2.58
CA MET A 252 7.50 -1.58 -3.44
C MET A 252 7.09 -1.33 -4.90
N PRO A 253 7.63 -0.29 -5.57
CA PRO A 253 7.34 -0.05 -6.99
C PRO A 253 7.84 -1.20 -7.87
N SER A 254 7.13 -1.47 -8.96
CA SER A 254 7.62 -2.41 -9.96
C SER A 254 8.79 -1.83 -10.77
N GLY A 255 9.66 -2.71 -11.26
CA GLY A 255 10.77 -2.28 -12.12
C GLY A 255 10.29 -1.55 -13.39
N SER A 256 9.11 -1.92 -13.94
CA SER A 256 8.54 -1.22 -15.10
C SER A 256 8.06 0.20 -14.76
N GLN A 257 7.43 0.40 -13.60
CA GLN A 257 7.04 1.73 -13.13
C GLN A 257 8.28 2.62 -12.94
N MET A 258 9.32 2.10 -12.28
CA MET A 258 10.53 2.88 -12.05
C MET A 258 11.27 3.21 -13.35
N ARG A 259 11.43 2.24 -14.26
CA ARG A 259 12.05 2.52 -15.58
C ARG A 259 11.27 3.57 -16.39
N MET A 260 9.95 3.57 -16.33
CA MET A 260 9.13 4.61 -16.98
C MET A 260 9.40 6.00 -16.40
N LEU A 261 9.53 6.11 -15.08
CA LEU A 261 9.83 7.38 -14.40
C LEU A 261 11.28 7.84 -14.64
N GLN A 262 12.25 6.92 -14.57
CA GLN A 262 13.67 7.20 -14.81
C GLN A 262 14.00 7.61 -16.26
N LYS A 263 13.13 7.24 -17.24
CA LYS A 263 13.26 7.75 -18.61
C LYS A 263 12.80 9.20 -18.75
N ARG A 264 11.93 9.67 -17.86
CA ARG A 264 11.32 11.01 -17.91
C ARG A 264 12.05 12.01 -17.04
N PHE A 265 12.65 11.56 -15.94
CA PHE A 265 13.25 12.45 -14.93
C PHE A 265 14.70 12.06 -14.68
N LYS A 266 15.60 13.06 -14.69
CA LYS A 266 17.04 12.85 -14.46
C LYS A 266 17.33 12.40 -13.04
N ARG A 267 16.57 12.93 -12.07
CA ARG A 267 16.73 12.61 -10.65
C ARG A 267 15.36 12.28 -10.04
N ILE A 268 15.28 11.17 -9.31
CA ILE A 268 14.10 10.77 -8.57
C ILE A 268 14.45 10.74 -7.09
N ILE A 269 13.62 11.38 -6.28
CA ILE A 269 13.80 11.55 -4.84
C ILE A 269 12.63 10.86 -4.13
N ILE A 270 12.94 9.91 -3.24
CA ILE A 270 11.94 9.34 -2.34
C ILE A 270 11.79 10.30 -1.16
N PHE A 271 10.55 10.70 -0.88
CA PHE A 271 10.25 11.68 0.15
C PHE A 271 9.03 11.20 0.95
N TYR A 272 9.23 10.14 1.75
CA TYR A 272 8.20 9.50 2.55
C TYR A 272 8.13 10.08 3.97
N ASP A 273 7.05 9.74 4.66
CA ASP A 273 6.79 10.15 6.03
C ASP A 273 7.99 9.79 6.94
N ASN A 274 8.29 10.68 7.86
CA ASN A 274 9.29 10.48 8.92
C ASN A 274 8.58 10.34 10.27
N ASP A 275 8.11 9.14 10.59
CA ASP A 275 7.47 8.82 11.87
C ASP A 275 8.53 8.70 12.99
N PHE A 276 9.25 9.80 13.24
CA PHE A 276 10.42 9.85 14.13
C PHE A 276 10.12 9.52 15.61
N GLU A 277 8.86 9.53 15.99
CA GLU A 277 8.40 9.10 17.33
C GLU A 277 8.20 7.58 17.40
N SER A 278 8.08 6.91 16.26
CA SER A 278 7.99 5.46 16.18
C SER A 278 9.37 4.80 16.15
N LEU A 279 9.58 3.76 16.94
CA LEU A 279 10.82 2.98 16.94
C LEU A 279 11.12 2.36 15.57
N GLU A 280 10.10 1.94 14.85
CA GLU A 280 10.24 1.25 13.56
C GLU A 280 10.35 2.21 12.38
N ASN A 281 9.81 3.42 12.48
CA ASN A 281 9.73 4.43 11.42
C ASN A 281 9.44 3.80 10.02
N PRO A 282 8.27 3.20 9.81
CA PRO A 282 8.01 2.32 8.67
C PRO A 282 8.11 3.06 7.33
N GLY A 283 7.72 4.34 7.27
CA GLY A 283 7.85 5.17 6.09
C GLY A 283 9.31 5.29 5.65
N GLN A 284 10.22 5.65 6.55
CA GLN A 284 11.63 5.78 6.24
C GLN A 284 12.30 4.43 5.98
N THR A 285 11.89 3.37 6.68
CA THR A 285 12.38 2.01 6.41
C THR A 285 12.07 1.59 4.98
N MET A 286 10.86 1.84 4.49
CA MET A 286 10.49 1.53 3.11
C MET A 286 11.17 2.48 2.11
N ALA A 287 11.27 3.77 2.43
CA ALA A 287 11.96 4.75 1.61
C ALA A 287 13.42 4.35 1.33
N MET A 288 14.15 3.92 2.36
CA MET A 288 15.52 3.41 2.24
C MET A 288 15.61 2.17 1.35
N LYS A 289 14.70 1.19 1.53
CA LYS A 289 14.65 -0.01 0.68
C LYS A 289 14.40 0.32 -0.80
N ILE A 290 13.53 1.28 -1.09
CA ILE A 290 13.25 1.73 -2.46
C ILE A 290 14.46 2.46 -3.03
N ALA A 291 15.05 3.38 -2.26
CA ALA A 291 16.21 4.16 -2.66
C ALA A 291 17.41 3.25 -2.97
N GLU A 292 17.70 2.28 -2.12
CA GLU A 292 18.75 1.28 -2.35
C GLU A 292 18.50 0.45 -3.60
N LYS A 293 17.31 -0.14 -3.73
CA LYS A 293 16.95 -1.01 -4.85
C LYS A 293 17.06 -0.33 -6.21
N PHE A 294 16.68 0.93 -6.29
CA PHE A 294 16.60 1.68 -7.56
C PHE A 294 17.68 2.75 -7.70
N LYS A 295 18.62 2.82 -6.76
CA LYS A 295 19.71 3.80 -6.70
C LYS A 295 19.18 5.25 -6.74
N LEU A 296 18.27 5.57 -5.84
CA LEU A 296 17.61 6.87 -5.75
C LEU A 296 18.08 7.64 -4.52
N THR A 297 17.82 8.95 -4.52
CA THR A 297 18.01 9.78 -3.33
C THR A 297 16.85 9.58 -2.36
N ASN A 298 17.13 9.40 -1.07
CA ASN A 298 16.12 9.49 0.00
C ASN A 298 16.24 10.82 0.72
N LEU A 299 15.12 11.49 0.89
CA LEU A 299 14.99 12.74 1.64
C LEU A 299 13.87 12.58 2.67
N CYS A 300 14.02 13.18 3.85
CA CYS A 300 12.97 13.23 4.87
C CYS A 300 12.93 14.59 5.56
N ILE A 301 11.81 14.91 6.19
CA ILE A 301 11.66 16.09 7.05
C ILE A 301 12.61 15.94 8.26
N PRO A 302 13.41 16.95 8.63
CA PRO A 302 14.27 16.88 9.79
C PRO A 302 13.50 16.76 11.10
N ARG A 303 14.01 15.99 12.04
CA ARG A 303 13.34 15.77 13.36
C ARG A 303 13.07 17.05 14.14
N ASN A 304 13.95 18.04 14.02
CA ASN A 304 13.81 19.34 14.70
C ASN A 304 12.61 20.17 14.17
N TRP A 305 12.07 19.82 13.01
CA TRP A 305 10.83 20.44 12.51
C TRP A 305 9.57 19.89 13.18
N LYS A 306 9.65 18.75 13.87
CA LYS A 306 8.52 18.07 14.53
C LYS A 306 7.33 17.82 13.59
N CYS A 307 7.61 17.56 12.34
CA CYS A 307 6.64 17.27 11.28
C CYS A 307 7.00 15.93 10.64
N LYS A 308 5.99 15.13 10.34
CA LYS A 308 6.25 13.81 9.75
C LYS A 308 6.27 13.82 8.22
N ASP A 309 5.46 14.67 7.59
CA ASP A 309 5.33 14.77 6.14
C ASP A 309 5.36 16.23 5.66
N ILE A 310 5.41 16.43 4.33
CA ILE A 310 5.48 17.76 3.74
C ILE A 310 4.22 18.59 4.00
N SER A 311 3.06 17.95 4.11
CA SER A 311 1.84 18.67 4.41
C SER A 311 1.81 19.19 5.85
N ASP A 312 2.33 18.41 6.80
CA ASP A 312 2.52 18.87 8.18
C ASP A 312 3.51 20.04 8.24
N ALA A 313 4.62 19.94 7.51
CA ALA A 313 5.61 21.00 7.44
C ALA A 313 5.01 22.31 6.91
N ILE A 314 4.16 22.26 5.89
CA ILE A 314 3.45 23.44 5.38
C ILE A 314 2.44 23.98 6.40
N ALA A 315 1.70 23.10 7.07
CA ALA A 315 0.71 23.52 8.07
C ALA A 315 1.36 24.24 9.28
N VAL A 316 2.55 23.78 9.70
CA VAL A 316 3.27 24.35 10.87
C VAL A 316 4.12 25.56 10.48
N HIS A 317 4.89 25.47 9.40
CA HIS A 317 5.91 26.45 9.04
C HIS A 317 5.49 27.38 7.88
N GLY A 318 4.40 27.09 7.20
CA GLY A 318 3.92 27.82 6.03
C GLY A 318 4.60 27.39 4.72
N LEU A 319 3.88 27.64 3.62
CA LEU A 319 4.26 27.21 2.28
C LEU A 319 5.64 27.77 1.85
N ASN A 320 5.86 29.07 2.05
CA ASN A 320 7.06 29.75 1.57
C ASN A 320 8.33 29.27 2.30
N LYS A 321 8.29 29.14 3.62
CA LYS A 321 9.40 28.65 4.42
C LYS A 321 9.75 27.20 4.05
N THR A 322 8.73 26.35 3.91
CA THR A 322 8.90 24.94 3.51
C THR A 322 9.48 24.84 2.10
N LYS A 323 9.03 25.69 1.16
CA LYS A 323 9.55 25.74 -0.20
C LYS A 323 11.02 26.14 -0.24
N LEU A 324 11.43 27.17 0.52
CA LEU A 324 12.83 27.62 0.60
C LEU A 324 13.72 26.50 1.16
N TRP A 325 13.31 25.92 2.29
CA TRP A 325 14.03 24.80 2.88
C TRP A 325 14.24 23.63 1.89
N LEU A 326 13.18 23.25 1.14
CA LEU A 326 13.29 22.16 0.19
C LEU A 326 14.24 22.48 -0.96
N LYS A 327 14.27 23.74 -1.43
CA LYS A 327 15.24 24.20 -2.45
C LYS A 327 16.66 24.17 -1.94
N ASP A 328 16.92 24.64 -0.73
CA ASP A 328 18.27 24.68 -0.15
C ASP A 328 18.84 23.27 0.02
N ILE A 329 18.04 22.32 0.48
CA ILE A 329 18.48 20.92 0.57
C ILE A 329 18.73 20.32 -0.81
N ASP A 330 17.87 20.61 -1.76
CA ASP A 330 17.99 20.09 -3.11
C ASP A 330 19.28 20.56 -3.78
N GLU A 331 19.66 21.83 -3.62
CA GLU A 331 20.94 22.37 -4.10
C GLU A 331 22.15 21.70 -3.43
N ASN A 332 22.10 21.48 -2.12
CA ASN A 332 23.16 20.79 -1.39
C ASN A 332 23.30 19.30 -1.82
N VAL A 333 22.20 18.62 -2.11
CA VAL A 333 22.22 17.25 -2.62
C VAL A 333 22.76 17.19 -4.05
N LYS A 334 22.45 18.18 -4.90
CA LYS A 334 23.03 18.31 -6.26
C LYS A 334 24.55 18.44 -6.22
N VAL A 335 25.08 19.27 -5.34
CA VAL A 335 26.51 19.46 -5.20
C VAL A 335 27.22 18.15 -4.84
N LYS A 336 26.71 17.40 -3.86
CA LYS A 336 27.27 16.10 -3.48
C LYS A 336 27.18 15.06 -4.59
N TYR A 337 26.07 15.01 -5.33
CA TYR A 337 25.89 14.07 -6.44
C TYR A 337 26.85 14.32 -7.57
N ASN A 338 27.10 15.58 -7.95
CA ASN A 338 28.04 15.95 -9.00
C ASN A 338 29.50 15.68 -8.61
N GLN A 339 29.85 15.84 -7.33
CA GLN A 339 31.20 15.50 -6.83
C GLN A 339 31.49 14.00 -6.89
N ASN A 340 30.46 13.13 -6.64
CA ASN A 340 30.60 11.68 -6.71
C ASN A 340 30.61 11.11 -8.14
N GLN A 341 30.21 11.89 -9.15
CA GLN A 341 30.30 11.51 -10.56
C GLN A 341 31.63 11.88 -11.21
N GLN A 342 32.43 12.71 -10.52
CA GLN A 342 33.77 13.16 -10.99
C GLN A 342 34.91 12.33 -10.36
N GLN A 343 34.61 11.41 -9.48
CA GLN A 343 35.53 10.38 -8.97
C GLN A 343 35.23 9.01 -9.62
#